data_67e9095e94ec5df033d914e4e99854ab
#
_entry.id   67e9095e94ec5df033d914e4e99854ab
#
_cell.length_a   1.000
_cell.length_b   1.000
_cell.length_c   1.000
_cell.angle_alpha   90.00
_cell.angle_beta   90.00
_cell.angle_gamma   90.00
#
_symmetry.space_group_name_H-M   'P 1'
#
loop_
_entity.id
_entity.type
_entity.pdbx_description
1 polymer ?
#
loop_
_entity_poly.entity_id
_entity_poly.type
_entity_poly.pdbx_seq_one_letter_code
_entity_poly.pdbx_strand_id
1 'polypeptide(L)'
;MRRFSSKANTRLTLRQGSINAEYLLYLYGLFQHFGTTPPSISSIKDKITGKTRYNLSFTTLALPCFNQLYETFYVNGKKIIPANIAELLTPVSLAFWIMDDGGFTGSGLKLYTNAFSSSDLDLLIDALDKNFAIKATINKSSIKDPACAAQLRSCARKLYTFQKNNYL
;
A
#
# COMPACT_ATOMS: atom_id res chain seq x y z
N MET A 1 -8.48 -1.99 4.31
CA MET A 1 -9.48 -1.69 5.36
C MET A 1 -10.80 -2.32 5.01
N ARG A 2 -11.62 -2.67 6.01
CA ARG A 2 -12.95 -3.28 5.80
C ARG A 2 -13.96 -2.73 6.80
N ARG A 3 -15.14 -2.37 6.29
CA ARG A 3 -16.31 -1.94 7.06
C ARG A 3 -17.49 -2.81 6.63
N PHE A 4 -18.17 -3.46 7.56
CA PHE A 4 -19.25 -4.42 7.23
C PHE A 4 -20.58 -3.76 6.87
N SER A 5 -20.84 -2.58 7.43
CA SER A 5 -22.03 -1.78 7.14
C SER A 5 -21.74 -0.31 7.44
N SER A 6 -22.58 0.60 6.99
CA SER A 6 -22.45 2.04 7.28
C SER A 6 -22.47 2.38 8.78
N LYS A 7 -23.10 1.54 9.60
CA LYS A 7 -23.18 1.68 11.06
C LYS A 7 -22.04 0.98 11.81
N ALA A 8 -21.28 0.10 11.15
CA ALA A 8 -20.19 -0.63 11.78
C ALA A 8 -18.90 0.18 11.78
N ASN A 9 -18.05 -0.04 12.77
CA ASN A 9 -16.69 0.51 12.76
C ASN A 9 -15.80 -0.22 11.75
N THR A 10 -14.78 0.48 11.30
CA THR A 10 -13.77 -0.03 10.37
C THR A 10 -12.72 -0.84 11.11
N ARG A 11 -12.26 -1.94 10.50
CA ARG A 11 -11.07 -2.68 10.91
C ARG A 11 -9.96 -2.59 9.86
N LEU A 12 -8.73 -2.65 10.33
CA LEU A 12 -7.55 -2.75 9.49
C LEU A 12 -7.10 -4.21 9.45
N THR A 13 -6.90 -4.75 8.25
CA THR A 13 -6.26 -6.06 8.04
C THR A 13 -5.01 -5.85 7.23
N LEU A 14 -3.87 -6.29 7.75
CA LEU A 14 -2.58 -6.28 7.08
C LEU A 14 -2.19 -7.70 6.73
N ARG A 15 -1.71 -7.89 5.51
CA ARG A 15 -1.32 -9.20 4.98
C ARG A 15 -0.10 -9.05 4.10
N GLN A 16 0.88 -9.94 4.32
CA GLN A 16 2.10 -10.00 3.51
C GLN A 16 2.41 -11.45 3.14
N GLY A 17 3.12 -11.65 2.03
CA GLY A 17 3.70 -12.96 1.72
C GLY A 17 4.71 -13.38 2.79
N SER A 18 4.88 -14.68 3.01
CA SER A 18 5.79 -15.21 4.04
C SER A 18 7.25 -14.76 3.89
N ILE A 19 7.65 -14.37 2.68
CA ILE A 19 8.99 -13.79 2.42
C ILE A 19 9.20 -12.46 3.14
N ASN A 20 8.11 -11.71 3.42
CA ASN A 20 8.12 -10.42 4.11
C ASN A 20 7.62 -10.55 5.56
N ALA A 21 7.83 -11.72 6.19
CA ALA A 21 7.32 -11.99 7.55
C ALA A 21 7.84 -10.97 8.58
N GLU A 22 9.12 -10.62 8.53
CA GLU A 22 9.74 -9.65 9.44
C GLU A 22 9.08 -8.27 9.35
N TYR A 23 8.80 -7.82 8.13
CA TYR A 23 8.07 -6.57 7.91
C TYR A 23 6.65 -6.62 8.51
N LEU A 24 5.92 -7.73 8.33
CA LEU A 24 4.59 -7.86 8.93
C LEU A 24 4.65 -7.89 10.47
N LEU A 25 5.66 -8.55 11.06
CA LEU A 25 5.87 -8.57 12.52
C LEU A 25 6.20 -7.17 13.05
N TYR A 26 7.00 -6.40 12.34
CA TYR A 26 7.24 -5.00 12.66
C TYR A 26 5.94 -4.19 12.66
N LEU A 27 5.11 -4.32 11.60
CA LEU A 27 3.79 -3.68 11.54
C LEU A 27 2.88 -4.14 12.70
N TYR A 28 2.91 -5.44 13.05
CA TYR A 28 2.16 -5.95 14.19
C TYR A 28 2.56 -5.26 15.49
N GLY A 29 3.85 -5.06 15.73
CA GLY A 29 4.35 -4.31 16.87
C GLY A 29 3.80 -2.89 16.94
N LEU A 30 3.70 -2.19 15.80
CA LEU A 30 3.13 -0.84 15.73
C LEU A 30 1.62 -0.80 16.03
N PHE A 31 0.88 -1.84 15.62
CA PHE A 31 -0.59 -1.86 15.70
C PHE A 31 -1.15 -2.70 16.85
N GLN A 32 -0.32 -3.39 17.66
CA GLN A 32 -0.78 -4.29 18.70
C GLN A 32 -1.71 -3.63 19.75
N HIS A 33 -1.52 -2.36 20.04
CA HIS A 33 -2.36 -1.59 20.97
C HIS A 33 -3.81 -1.33 20.47
N PHE A 34 -4.09 -1.60 19.20
CA PHE A 34 -5.45 -1.57 18.66
C PHE A 34 -6.20 -2.91 18.82
N GLY A 35 -5.76 -3.77 19.74
CA GLY A 35 -6.39 -5.06 20.00
C GLY A 35 -6.29 -6.03 18.83
N THR A 36 -5.11 -6.13 18.23
CA THR A 36 -4.86 -7.03 17.09
C THR A 36 -4.88 -8.49 17.51
N THR A 37 -5.39 -9.35 16.62
CA THR A 37 -5.13 -10.80 16.74
C THR A 37 -3.65 -11.08 16.47
N PRO A 38 -3.04 -12.09 17.11
CA PRO A 38 -1.70 -12.53 16.73
C PRO A 38 -1.61 -12.85 15.23
N PRO A 39 -0.47 -12.60 14.58
CA PRO A 39 -0.29 -12.94 13.18
C PRO A 39 -0.57 -14.43 12.91
N SER A 40 -1.41 -14.70 11.93
CA SER A 40 -1.77 -16.06 11.52
C SER A 40 -1.27 -16.35 10.12
N ILE A 41 -0.88 -17.62 9.90
CA ILE A 41 -0.42 -18.11 8.60
C ILE A 41 -1.62 -18.68 7.85
N SER A 42 -1.76 -18.29 6.59
CA SER A 42 -2.70 -18.90 5.64
C SER A 42 -1.97 -19.36 4.39
N SER A 43 -2.43 -20.44 3.78
CA SER A 43 -1.88 -20.93 2.51
C SER A 43 -2.91 -20.80 1.40
N ILE A 44 -2.42 -20.42 0.22
CA ILE A 44 -3.23 -20.35 -1.01
C ILE A 44 -2.53 -21.20 -2.07
N LYS A 45 -3.23 -22.23 -2.56
CA LYS A 45 -2.76 -23.03 -3.68
C LYS A 45 -3.15 -22.36 -4.99
N ASP A 46 -2.17 -22.00 -5.79
CA ASP A 46 -2.38 -21.44 -7.12
C ASP A 46 -3.00 -22.54 -8.02
N LYS A 47 -4.16 -22.24 -8.59
CA LYS A 47 -4.91 -23.22 -9.40
C LYS A 47 -4.25 -23.52 -10.76
N ILE A 48 -3.42 -22.60 -11.27
CA ILE A 48 -2.77 -22.76 -12.58
C ILE A 48 -1.42 -23.44 -12.42
N THR A 49 -0.60 -22.96 -11.49
CA THR A 49 0.78 -23.45 -11.30
C THR A 49 0.90 -24.58 -10.29
N GLY A 50 -0.16 -24.85 -9.51
CA GLY A 50 -0.15 -25.83 -8.42
C GLY A 50 0.71 -25.43 -7.21
N LYS A 51 1.43 -24.29 -7.27
CA LYS A 51 2.32 -23.83 -6.19
C LYS A 51 1.51 -23.33 -5.00
N THR A 52 1.94 -23.70 -3.80
CA THR A 52 1.37 -23.18 -2.55
C THR A 52 2.13 -21.92 -2.13
N ARG A 53 1.40 -20.84 -1.91
CA ARG A 53 1.92 -19.58 -1.36
C ARG A 53 1.44 -19.43 0.07
N TYR A 54 2.34 -19.03 0.95
CA TYR A 54 2.03 -18.76 2.36
C TYR A 54 1.98 -17.25 2.59
N ASN A 55 0.97 -16.82 3.33
CA ASN A 55 0.79 -15.42 3.73
C ASN A 55 0.63 -15.35 5.24
N LEU A 56 1.17 -14.31 5.83
CA LEU A 56 0.90 -13.91 7.21
C LEU A 56 -0.07 -12.74 7.20
N SER A 57 -0.95 -12.71 8.19
CA SER A 57 -1.89 -11.58 8.36
C SER A 57 -2.30 -11.42 9.81
N PHE A 58 -2.61 -10.18 10.18
CA PHE A 58 -3.29 -9.83 11.43
C PHE A 58 -4.41 -8.81 11.16
N THR A 59 -5.33 -8.71 12.10
CA THR A 59 -6.48 -7.80 11.99
C THR A 59 -6.69 -7.09 13.32
N THR A 60 -6.94 -5.78 13.27
CA THR A 60 -7.28 -4.98 14.45
C THR A 60 -8.73 -5.20 14.86
N LEU A 61 -9.10 -4.78 16.06
CA LEU A 61 -10.51 -4.56 16.40
C LEU A 61 -11.16 -3.56 15.43
N ALA A 62 -12.47 -3.61 15.32
CA ALA A 62 -13.25 -2.61 14.58
C ALA A 62 -13.40 -1.37 15.47
N LEU A 63 -12.64 -0.31 15.20
CA LEU A 63 -12.54 0.87 16.05
C LEU A 63 -12.99 2.14 15.33
N PRO A 64 -13.61 3.10 16.05
CA PRO A 64 -14.05 4.37 15.47
C PRO A 64 -12.92 5.19 14.84
N CYS A 65 -11.69 5.12 15.38
CA CYS A 65 -10.53 5.86 14.87
C CYS A 65 -10.17 5.50 13.41
N PHE A 66 -10.56 4.33 12.93
CA PHE A 66 -10.34 3.93 11.54
C PHE A 66 -11.46 4.37 10.59
N ASN A 67 -12.60 4.90 11.10
CA ASN A 67 -13.72 5.29 10.25
C ASN A 67 -13.37 6.46 9.36
N GLN A 68 -12.73 7.50 9.91
CA GLN A 68 -12.31 8.66 9.14
C GLN A 68 -11.31 8.28 8.04
N LEU A 69 -10.35 7.39 8.34
CA LEU A 69 -9.40 6.90 7.33
C LEU A 69 -10.12 6.12 6.23
N TYR A 70 -11.12 5.30 6.59
CA TYR A 70 -11.91 4.59 5.59
C TYR A 70 -12.67 5.56 4.69
N GLU A 71 -13.33 6.56 5.25
CA GLU A 71 -14.12 7.56 4.52
C GLU A 71 -13.24 8.43 3.60
N THR A 72 -11.99 8.71 4.01
CA THR A 72 -11.01 9.45 3.20
C THR A 72 -10.57 8.64 1.97
N PHE A 73 -10.33 7.33 2.11
CA PHE A 73 -9.70 6.52 1.06
C PHE A 73 -10.66 5.57 0.33
N TYR A 74 -11.95 5.54 0.68
CA TYR A 74 -12.93 4.67 0.05
C TYR A 74 -14.23 5.41 -0.23
N VAL A 75 -14.68 5.37 -1.49
CA VAL A 75 -16.00 5.86 -1.91
C VAL A 75 -16.77 4.68 -2.50
N ASN A 76 -17.97 4.42 -1.96
CA ASN A 76 -18.81 3.29 -2.38
C ASN A 76 -18.07 1.93 -2.38
N GLY A 77 -17.19 1.73 -1.39
CA GLY A 77 -16.39 0.52 -1.26
C GLY A 77 -15.21 0.39 -2.23
N LYS A 78 -15.00 1.36 -3.11
CA LYS A 78 -13.82 1.43 -4.00
C LYS A 78 -12.74 2.30 -3.36
N LYS A 79 -11.50 1.85 -3.42
CA LYS A 79 -10.32 2.61 -2.98
C LYS A 79 -10.06 3.74 -3.95
N ILE A 80 -9.83 4.95 -3.44
CA ILE A 80 -9.55 6.17 -4.22
C ILE A 80 -8.29 6.87 -3.70
N ILE A 81 -7.73 7.77 -4.50
CA ILE A 81 -6.78 8.78 -4.04
C ILE A 81 -7.60 10.04 -3.66
N PRO A 82 -7.57 10.48 -2.39
CA PRO A 82 -8.32 11.66 -2.00
C PRO A 82 -7.71 12.94 -2.60
N ALA A 83 -8.55 13.95 -2.85
CA ALA A 83 -8.10 15.20 -3.47
C ALA A 83 -6.99 15.93 -2.66
N ASN A 84 -6.98 15.78 -1.35
CA ASN A 84 -5.96 16.32 -0.47
C ASN A 84 -4.77 15.38 -0.22
N ILE A 85 -4.50 14.44 -1.13
CA ILE A 85 -3.40 13.46 -0.99
C ILE A 85 -2.04 14.13 -0.79
N ALA A 86 -1.82 15.31 -1.37
CA ALA A 86 -0.59 16.06 -1.19
C ALA A 86 -0.34 16.50 0.27
N GLU A 87 -1.39 16.72 1.05
CA GLU A 87 -1.29 17.05 2.48
C GLU A 87 -1.05 15.80 3.33
N LEU A 88 -1.59 14.65 2.91
CA LEU A 88 -1.52 13.39 3.63
C LEU A 88 -0.23 12.60 3.34
N LEU A 89 0.37 12.81 2.17
CA LEU A 89 1.53 12.06 1.71
C LEU A 89 2.82 12.62 2.31
N THR A 90 3.25 12.02 3.41
CA THR A 90 4.54 12.30 4.07
C THR A 90 5.64 11.38 3.55
N PRO A 91 6.94 11.69 3.79
CA PRO A 91 8.03 10.76 3.46
C PRO A 91 7.84 9.37 4.08
N VAL A 92 7.35 9.31 5.32
CA VAL A 92 7.10 8.04 6.05
C VAL A 92 5.98 7.26 5.39
N SER A 93 4.83 7.90 5.08
CA SER A 93 3.71 7.21 4.43
C SER A 93 4.07 6.72 3.03
N LEU A 94 4.87 7.49 2.28
CA LEU A 94 5.39 7.06 0.98
C LEU A 94 6.31 5.84 1.11
N ALA A 95 7.19 5.82 2.12
CA ALA A 95 8.08 4.69 2.37
C ALA A 95 7.29 3.40 2.66
N PHE A 96 6.28 3.45 3.53
CA PHE A 96 5.40 2.31 3.79
C PHE A 96 4.65 1.86 2.55
N TRP A 97 4.14 2.79 1.75
CA TRP A 97 3.46 2.45 0.49
C TRP A 97 4.39 1.74 -0.50
N ILE A 98 5.64 2.21 -0.61
CA ILE A 98 6.65 1.55 -1.45
C ILE A 98 6.99 0.14 -0.93
N MET A 99 7.05 -0.05 0.39
CA MET A 99 7.30 -1.39 0.96
C MET A 99 6.14 -2.35 0.71
N ASP A 100 4.90 -1.84 0.66
CA ASP A 100 3.71 -2.66 0.39
C ASP A 100 3.52 -2.98 -1.11
N ASP A 101 3.53 -1.95 -1.94
CA ASP A 101 3.11 -2.01 -3.35
C ASP A 101 4.22 -1.58 -4.33
N GLY A 102 5.43 -1.40 -3.87
CA GLY A 102 6.57 -1.02 -4.71
C GLY A 102 7.33 -2.21 -5.29
N GLY A 103 7.95 -1.99 -6.44
CA GLY A 103 8.86 -2.94 -7.06
C GLY A 103 9.99 -2.26 -7.80
N PHE A 104 11.20 -2.80 -7.69
CA PHE A 104 12.36 -2.31 -8.44
C PHE A 104 12.38 -2.91 -9.86
N THR A 105 12.65 -2.07 -10.85
CA THR A 105 12.61 -2.46 -12.28
C THR A 105 13.93 -2.18 -13.00
N GLY A 106 15.06 -2.27 -12.36
CA GLY A 106 16.38 -1.98 -12.98
C GLY A 106 16.57 -0.51 -13.40
N SER A 107 15.54 0.14 -13.97
CA SER A 107 15.56 1.55 -14.41
C SER A 107 14.90 2.51 -13.42
N GLY A 108 14.35 2.01 -12.30
CA GLY A 108 13.66 2.83 -11.30
C GLY A 108 12.74 2.04 -10.41
N LEU A 109 11.97 2.77 -9.63
CA LEU A 109 10.94 2.21 -8.77
C LEU A 109 9.58 2.25 -9.48
N LYS A 110 8.85 1.15 -9.41
CA LYS A 110 7.47 1.03 -9.88
C LYS A 110 6.54 0.90 -8.69
N LEU A 111 5.49 1.71 -8.64
CA LEU A 111 4.43 1.59 -7.64
C LEU A 111 3.20 0.98 -8.31
N TYR A 112 2.70 -0.15 -7.79
CA TYR A 112 1.55 -0.83 -8.37
C TYR A 112 0.25 -0.15 -7.91
N THR A 113 -0.46 0.44 -8.86
CA THR A 113 -1.63 1.30 -8.63
C THR A 113 -2.88 0.82 -9.37
N ASN A 114 -2.99 -0.49 -9.56
CA ASN A 114 -4.00 -1.12 -10.42
C ASN A 114 -5.46 -0.86 -10.01
N ALA A 115 -5.69 -0.46 -8.76
CA ALA A 115 -7.03 -0.25 -8.23
C ALA A 115 -7.54 1.19 -8.43
N PHE A 116 -6.71 2.10 -8.94
CA PHE A 116 -7.01 3.52 -9.03
C PHE A 116 -7.41 3.94 -10.45
N SER A 117 -8.23 4.98 -10.56
CA SER A 117 -8.60 5.59 -11.84
C SER A 117 -7.46 6.45 -12.41
N SER A 118 -7.55 6.84 -13.70
CA SER A 118 -6.56 7.76 -14.28
C SER A 118 -6.52 9.09 -13.55
N SER A 119 -7.68 9.64 -13.17
CA SER A 119 -7.75 10.89 -12.41
C SER A 119 -7.12 10.78 -11.01
N ASP A 120 -7.26 9.62 -10.35
CA ASP A 120 -6.56 9.36 -9.09
C ASP A 120 -5.03 9.34 -9.28
N LEU A 121 -4.56 8.78 -10.40
CA LEU A 121 -3.14 8.71 -10.71
C LEU A 121 -2.55 10.09 -11.01
N ASP A 122 -3.30 10.96 -11.67
CA ASP A 122 -2.87 12.34 -11.93
C ASP A 122 -2.68 13.08 -10.60
N LEU A 123 -3.64 12.97 -9.66
CA LEU A 123 -3.50 13.54 -8.30
C LEU A 123 -2.27 13.02 -7.56
N LEU A 124 -2.00 11.73 -7.69
CA LEU A 124 -0.83 11.11 -7.05
C LEU A 124 0.48 11.62 -7.64
N ILE A 125 0.57 11.73 -8.97
CA ILE A 125 1.76 12.24 -9.69
C ILE A 125 2.04 13.68 -9.27
N ASP A 126 1.01 14.53 -9.23
CA ASP A 126 1.14 15.91 -8.78
C ASP A 126 1.61 16.01 -7.33
N ALA A 127 1.07 15.16 -6.44
CA ALA A 127 1.51 15.10 -5.04
C ALA A 127 2.97 14.65 -4.89
N LEU A 128 3.40 13.67 -5.68
CA LEU A 128 4.79 13.20 -5.67
C LEU A 128 5.77 14.27 -6.18
N ASP A 129 5.39 14.99 -7.22
CA ASP A 129 6.21 16.10 -7.73
C ASP A 129 6.28 17.26 -6.73
N LYS A 130 5.13 17.70 -6.21
CA LYS A 130 5.03 18.81 -5.28
C LYS A 130 5.77 18.56 -3.96
N ASN A 131 5.61 17.38 -3.35
CA ASN A 131 6.14 17.11 -2.02
C ASN A 131 7.59 16.61 -2.03
N PHE A 132 8.01 15.92 -3.10
CA PHE A 132 9.29 15.23 -3.11
C PHE A 132 10.15 15.51 -4.34
N ALA A 133 9.68 16.34 -5.27
CA ALA A 133 10.31 16.57 -6.58
C ALA A 133 10.56 15.24 -7.34
N ILE A 134 9.62 14.29 -7.21
CA ILE A 134 9.67 12.98 -7.86
C ILE A 134 8.85 13.05 -9.14
N LYS A 135 9.53 12.95 -10.28
CA LYS A 135 8.84 12.84 -11.58
C LYS A 135 8.38 11.39 -11.79
N ALA A 136 7.08 11.22 -11.86
CA ALA A 136 6.44 9.94 -12.11
C ALA A 136 5.76 9.90 -13.47
N THR A 137 5.67 8.72 -14.07
CA THR A 137 4.95 8.50 -15.34
C THR A 137 4.06 7.27 -15.21
N ILE A 138 2.90 7.30 -15.87
CA ILE A 138 2.00 6.13 -15.90
C ILE A 138 2.52 5.15 -16.93
N ASN A 139 2.82 3.93 -16.49
CA ASN A 139 3.15 2.82 -17.37
C ASN A 139 1.90 1.95 -17.54
N LYS A 140 1.30 1.98 -18.72
CA LYS A 140 0.23 1.03 -19.08
C LYS A 140 0.93 -0.29 -19.43
N SER A 141 0.74 -1.32 -18.61
CA SER A 141 1.22 -2.65 -18.97
C SER A 141 0.44 -3.19 -20.17
N SER A 142 1.10 -4.01 -20.97
CA SER A 142 0.56 -4.59 -22.21
C SER A 142 -0.79 -5.29 -22.00
N ILE A 143 -1.53 -5.43 -23.07
CA ILE A 143 -2.92 -5.93 -23.27
C ILE A 143 -3.36 -7.15 -22.41
N LYS A 144 -2.44 -7.88 -21.78
CA LYS A 144 -2.75 -9.05 -20.94
C LYS A 144 -2.89 -8.76 -19.44
N ASP A 145 -2.57 -7.55 -19.01
CA ASP A 145 -2.63 -7.17 -17.59
C ASP A 145 -3.09 -5.70 -17.49
N PRO A 146 -4.38 -5.44 -17.16
CA PRO A 146 -4.94 -4.08 -17.13
C PRO A 146 -4.38 -3.23 -15.98
N ALA A 147 -3.28 -3.64 -15.39
CA ALA A 147 -2.64 -2.99 -14.28
C ALA A 147 -1.96 -1.68 -14.71
N CYS A 148 -2.57 -0.54 -14.43
CA CYS A 148 -1.88 0.75 -14.43
C CYS A 148 -0.87 0.80 -13.28
N ALA A 149 0.39 1.08 -13.57
CA ALA A 149 1.40 1.30 -12.56
C ALA A 149 2.07 2.67 -12.77
N ALA A 150 2.14 3.47 -11.72
CA ALA A 150 2.95 4.69 -11.74
C ALA A 150 4.44 4.31 -11.65
N GLN A 151 5.24 4.71 -12.63
CA GLN A 151 6.67 4.49 -12.62
C GLN A 151 7.40 5.76 -12.16
N LEU A 152 8.15 5.64 -11.07
CA LEU A 152 8.97 6.71 -10.49
C LEU A 152 10.37 6.66 -11.08
N ARG A 153 10.70 7.57 -12.01
CA ARG A 153 11.95 7.49 -12.78
C ARG A 153 13.21 8.01 -12.09
N SER A 154 13.13 8.86 -11.08
CA SER A 154 14.34 9.59 -10.68
C SER A 154 14.81 9.42 -9.24
N CYS A 155 14.18 8.61 -8.41
CA CYS A 155 14.45 8.64 -6.97
C CYS A 155 14.81 7.33 -6.28
N ALA A 156 15.04 6.25 -7.01
CA ALA A 156 15.42 4.97 -6.38
C ALA A 156 16.64 5.13 -5.45
N ARG A 157 17.61 5.96 -5.82
CA ARG A 157 18.82 6.23 -5.01
C ARG A 157 18.51 7.07 -3.75
N LYS A 158 17.67 8.11 -3.86
CA LYS A 158 17.30 8.96 -2.72
C LYS A 158 16.38 8.22 -1.71
N LEU A 159 15.42 7.45 -2.20
CA LEU A 159 14.51 6.66 -1.36
C LEU A 159 15.22 5.50 -0.66
N TYR A 160 16.15 4.83 -1.35
CA TYR A 160 16.98 3.79 -0.75
C TYR A 160 17.89 4.34 0.36
N THR A 161 18.49 5.51 0.16
CA THR A 161 19.29 6.20 1.18
C THR A 161 18.42 6.64 2.37
N PHE A 162 17.20 7.10 2.13
CA PHE A 162 16.25 7.47 3.18
C PHE A 162 15.83 6.26 4.02
N GLN A 163 15.52 5.13 3.39
CA GLN A 163 15.21 3.87 4.06
C GLN A 163 16.36 3.40 4.95
N LYS A 164 17.60 3.43 4.43
CA LYS A 164 18.80 3.00 5.16
C LYS A 164 19.11 3.89 6.38
N ASN A 165 18.81 5.18 6.31
CA ASN A 165 19.13 6.14 7.38
C ASN A 165 18.06 6.26 8.47
N ASN A 166 16.84 5.73 8.28
CA ASN A 166 15.74 5.90 9.22
C ASN A 166 15.23 4.58 9.83
N TYR A 167 15.78 3.41 9.44
CA TYR A 167 15.31 2.10 9.89
C TYR A 167 16.44 1.12 10.25
N LEU A 168 17.68 1.63 10.48
CA LEU A 168 18.80 0.86 11.06
C LEU A 168 19.10 1.38 12.47
#